data_486d82e21237f2d7f74f3b167eeb9da8
#
_entry.id   486d82e21237f2d7f74f3b167eeb9da8
#
_cell.length_a   1.000
_cell.length_b   1.000
_cell.length_c   1.000
_cell.angle_alpha   90.00
_cell.angle_beta   90.00
_cell.angle_gamma   90.00
#
_symmetry.space_group_name_H-M   'P 1'
#
loop_
_entity.id
_entity.type
_entity.pdbx_description
1 polymer ?
#
loop_
_entity_poly.entity_id
_entity_poly.type
_entity_poly.pdbx_seq_one_letter_code
_entity_poly.pdbx_strand_id
1 'polypeptide(L)'
;MAAPGRGDAQGRGTRPQDEQFERPAFAPPSAVFPVVWPALNLTTATSAGLVWRAGEAGPGAPSRRAVPAWWALAVIVRSGYVPLAFGSRRLWAATADSALLCIVMAHCASLARRVDQAAAALAVPEIAWTAFATVLSAAVARKNS
;
A
#
# COMPACT_ATOMS: atom_id res chain seq x y z
N MET A 1 -19.22 -8.08 43.00
CA MET A 1 -17.93 -7.92 42.33
C MET A 1 -18.07 -8.41 40.89
N ALA A 2 -18.15 -7.47 39.95
CA ALA A 2 -18.29 -7.84 38.56
C ALA A 2 -16.99 -8.48 38.05
N ALA A 3 -17.07 -9.65 37.44
CA ALA A 3 -15.92 -10.30 36.86
C ALA A 3 -15.46 -9.48 35.64
N PRO A 4 -14.28 -8.83 35.67
CA PRO A 4 -13.80 -8.05 34.58
C PRO A 4 -13.19 -8.98 33.53
N GLY A 5 -13.92 -9.52 32.67
CA GLY A 5 -13.25 -10.40 31.73
C GLY A 5 -14.06 -10.88 30.55
N ARG A 6 -15.36 -10.97 30.71
CA ARG A 6 -16.18 -11.49 29.61
C ARG A 6 -16.46 -10.48 28.50
N GLY A 7 -16.48 -9.19 28.81
CA GLY A 7 -16.69 -8.15 27.82
C GLY A 7 -15.45 -7.90 26.96
N ASP A 8 -14.26 -8.03 27.56
CA ASP A 8 -13.01 -7.71 26.89
C ASP A 8 -12.58 -8.80 25.90
N ALA A 9 -12.88 -10.05 26.19
CA ALA A 9 -12.55 -11.16 25.29
C ALA A 9 -13.38 -11.16 24.01
N GLN A 10 -14.65 -10.75 24.10
CA GLN A 10 -15.52 -10.60 22.93
C GLN A 10 -15.21 -9.35 22.12
N GLY A 11 -14.77 -8.29 22.78
CA GLY A 11 -14.36 -7.06 22.11
C GLY A 11 -13.09 -7.21 21.27
N ARG A 12 -12.18 -8.09 21.67
CA ARG A 12 -10.93 -8.32 20.93
C ARG A 12 -11.12 -8.98 19.57
N GLY A 13 -12.14 -9.81 19.41
CA GLY A 13 -12.41 -10.50 18.15
C GLY A 13 -13.11 -9.63 17.10
N THR A 14 -13.68 -8.48 17.52
CA THR A 14 -14.44 -7.59 16.65
C THR A 14 -13.74 -6.28 16.34
N ARG A 15 -12.58 -6.01 16.96
CA ARG A 15 -11.81 -4.78 16.69
C ARG A 15 -11.11 -4.89 15.34
N PRO A 16 -11.14 -3.83 14.52
CA PRO A 16 -10.31 -3.76 13.33
C PRO A 16 -8.84 -3.98 13.68
N GLN A 17 -8.09 -4.59 12.77
CA GLN A 17 -6.68 -4.94 13.01
C GLN A 17 -5.82 -3.73 13.36
N ASP A 18 -6.13 -2.58 12.78
CA ASP A 18 -5.41 -1.33 13.03
C ASP A 18 -5.63 -0.77 14.43
N GLU A 19 -6.71 -1.16 15.12
CA GLU A 19 -6.95 -0.77 16.52
C GLU A 19 -6.15 -1.58 17.55
N GLN A 20 -5.43 -2.62 17.12
CA GLN A 20 -4.57 -3.42 17.98
C GLN A 20 -3.32 -2.67 18.42
N PHE A 21 -2.97 -1.58 17.75
CA PHE A 21 -1.79 -0.77 18.02
C PHE A 21 -2.18 0.64 18.44
N GLU A 22 -1.32 1.27 19.24
CA GLU A 22 -1.45 2.66 19.57
C GLU A 22 -1.20 3.51 18.31
N ARG A 23 -2.16 4.37 17.99
CA ARG A 23 -2.16 5.13 16.74
C ARG A 23 -1.70 6.57 16.96
N PRO A 24 -0.96 7.18 16.03
CA PRO A 24 -0.65 8.59 16.09
C PRO A 24 -1.91 9.44 15.86
N ALA A 25 -1.86 10.70 16.30
CA ALA A 25 -3.00 11.62 16.21
C ALA A 25 -3.44 11.90 14.76
N PHE A 26 -2.51 11.85 13.80
CA PHE A 26 -2.78 12.07 12.37
C PHE A 26 -3.30 10.83 11.62
N ALA A 27 -3.44 9.69 12.30
CA ALA A 27 -3.92 8.48 11.66
C ALA A 27 -5.37 8.65 11.19
N PRO A 28 -5.69 8.30 9.93
CA PRO A 28 -7.06 8.40 9.44
C PRO A 28 -7.96 7.36 10.12
N PRO A 29 -9.29 7.57 10.12
CA PRO A 29 -10.22 6.57 10.63
C PRO A 29 -10.05 5.23 9.91
N SER A 30 -10.24 4.11 10.62
CA SER A 30 -10.09 2.77 10.04
C SER A 30 -11.03 2.51 8.87
N ALA A 31 -12.20 3.17 8.83
CA ALA A 31 -13.16 3.06 7.73
C ALA A 31 -12.63 3.59 6.38
N VAL A 32 -11.56 4.39 6.39
CA VAL A 32 -10.93 4.92 5.16
C VAL A 32 -10.22 3.82 4.37
N PHE A 33 -9.56 2.89 5.04
CA PHE A 33 -8.73 1.87 4.40
C PHE A 33 -9.49 0.96 3.44
N PRO A 34 -10.69 0.42 3.80
CA PRO A 34 -11.45 -0.42 2.87
C PRO A 34 -11.91 0.30 1.60
N VAL A 35 -11.99 1.62 1.62
CA VAL A 35 -12.38 2.44 0.46
C VAL A 35 -11.17 2.81 -0.38
N VAL A 36 -10.09 3.22 0.27
CA VAL A 36 -8.89 3.72 -0.42
C VAL A 36 -8.19 2.59 -1.20
N TRP A 37 -7.98 1.43 -0.60
CA TRP A 37 -7.23 0.35 -1.23
C TRP A 37 -7.87 -0.17 -2.52
N PRO A 38 -9.18 -0.44 -2.59
CA PRO A 38 -9.81 -0.80 -3.87
C PRO A 38 -9.71 0.30 -4.93
N ALA A 39 -9.86 1.56 -4.53
CA ALA A 39 -9.73 2.69 -5.45
C ALA A 39 -8.30 2.78 -6.03
N LEU A 40 -7.28 2.62 -5.20
CA LEU A 40 -5.87 2.62 -5.63
C LEU A 40 -5.56 1.42 -6.53
N ASN A 41 -6.09 0.25 -6.20
CA ASN A 41 -5.95 -0.93 -7.04
C ASN A 41 -6.55 -0.70 -8.42
N LEU A 42 -7.71 -0.05 -8.49
CA LEU A 42 -8.37 0.26 -9.76
C LEU A 42 -7.54 1.24 -10.61
N THR A 43 -7.03 2.32 -10.00
CA THR A 43 -6.19 3.29 -10.71
C THR A 43 -4.89 2.66 -11.22
N THR A 44 -4.27 1.82 -10.42
CA THR A 44 -3.02 1.12 -10.77
C THR A 44 -3.25 0.09 -11.87
N ALA A 45 -4.34 -0.69 -11.79
CA ALA A 45 -4.70 -1.65 -12.84
C ALA A 45 -5.02 -0.95 -14.15
N THR A 46 -5.72 0.19 -14.10
CA THR A 46 -6.00 1.02 -15.27
C THR A 46 -4.71 1.56 -15.89
N SER A 47 -3.78 2.02 -15.05
CA SER A 47 -2.45 2.46 -15.50
C SER A 47 -1.72 1.34 -16.26
N ALA A 48 -1.67 0.15 -15.70
CA ALA A 48 -1.04 -1.01 -16.34
C ALA A 48 -1.72 -1.37 -17.66
N GLY A 49 -3.05 -1.29 -17.72
CA GLY A 49 -3.83 -1.54 -18.92
C GLY A 49 -3.56 -0.51 -20.02
N LEU A 50 -3.42 0.77 -19.68
CA LEU A 50 -3.08 1.81 -20.64
C LEU A 50 -1.68 1.58 -21.25
N VAL A 51 -0.71 1.22 -20.44
CA VAL A 51 0.64 0.90 -20.93
C VAL A 51 0.60 -0.31 -21.86
N TRP A 52 -0.15 -1.35 -21.49
CA TRP A 52 -0.28 -2.54 -22.30
C TRP A 52 -0.90 -2.23 -23.68
N ARG A 53 -1.94 -1.40 -23.71
CA ARG A 53 -2.63 -1.00 -24.94
C ARG A 53 -1.81 -0.07 -25.83
N ALA A 54 -0.97 0.78 -25.23
CA ALA A 54 -0.10 1.70 -25.98
C ALA A 54 0.98 0.96 -26.79
N GLY A 55 1.34 -0.27 -26.37
CA GLY A 55 2.36 -1.05 -27.04
C GLY A 55 3.76 -0.49 -26.85
N GLU A 56 4.68 -0.86 -27.74
CA GLU A 56 6.05 -0.37 -27.69
C GLU A 56 6.15 1.03 -28.27
N ALA A 57 6.65 1.97 -27.49
CA ALA A 57 6.77 3.37 -27.86
C ALA A 57 8.21 3.70 -28.26
N GLY A 58 8.65 3.29 -29.43
CA GLY A 58 9.89 3.74 -30.06
C GLY A 58 11.20 3.32 -29.35
N PRO A 59 12.37 3.70 -29.93
CA PRO A 59 13.67 3.35 -29.39
C PRO A 59 13.90 3.94 -27.99
N GLY A 60 14.40 3.12 -27.05
CA GLY A 60 14.70 3.54 -25.68
C GLY A 60 13.51 3.53 -24.74
N ALA A 61 12.29 3.27 -25.21
CA ALA A 61 11.14 3.08 -24.34
C ALA A 61 11.20 1.72 -23.64
N PRO A 62 10.66 1.61 -22.41
CA PRO A 62 10.57 0.31 -21.74
C PRO A 62 9.67 -0.63 -22.54
N SER A 63 9.98 -1.92 -22.52
CA SER A 63 9.14 -2.91 -23.19
C SER A 63 7.75 -2.91 -22.56
N ARG A 64 6.72 -3.25 -23.35
CA ARG A 64 5.35 -3.30 -22.86
C ARG A 64 5.15 -4.30 -21.70
N ARG A 65 6.12 -5.20 -21.49
CA ARG A 65 6.09 -6.17 -20.37
C ARG A 65 6.73 -5.61 -19.10
N ALA A 66 7.56 -4.57 -19.20
CA ALA A 66 8.29 -4.05 -18.05
C ALA A 66 7.33 -3.42 -17.02
N VAL A 67 6.39 -2.58 -17.45
CA VAL A 67 5.46 -1.92 -16.51
C VAL A 67 4.53 -2.92 -15.82
N PRO A 68 3.87 -3.85 -16.54
CA PRO A 68 3.07 -4.88 -15.88
C PRO A 68 3.89 -5.78 -14.92
N ALA A 69 5.15 -6.07 -15.27
CA ALA A 69 6.04 -6.85 -14.40
C ALA A 69 6.34 -6.12 -13.10
N TRP A 70 6.64 -4.82 -13.17
CA TRP A 70 6.83 -3.99 -11.98
C TRP A 70 5.55 -3.82 -11.18
N TRP A 71 4.41 -3.74 -11.85
CA TRP A 71 3.10 -3.71 -11.19
C TRP A 71 2.83 -5.03 -10.44
N ALA A 72 3.14 -6.18 -11.05
CA ALA A 72 3.02 -7.48 -10.38
C ALA A 72 3.91 -7.55 -9.13
N LEU A 73 5.15 -7.03 -9.21
CA LEU A 73 6.02 -6.92 -8.05
C LEU A 73 5.39 -6.05 -6.96
N ALA A 74 4.78 -4.92 -7.34
CA ALA A 74 4.08 -4.06 -6.37
C ALA A 74 2.95 -4.80 -5.65
N VAL A 75 2.19 -5.63 -6.36
CA VAL A 75 1.13 -6.46 -5.76
C VAL A 75 1.72 -7.46 -4.76
N ILE A 76 2.84 -8.09 -5.09
CA ILE A 76 3.53 -9.03 -4.20
C ILE A 76 4.00 -8.31 -2.93
N VAL A 77 4.68 -7.18 -3.07
CA VAL A 77 5.14 -6.37 -1.94
C VAL A 77 3.97 -5.92 -1.07
N ARG A 78 2.92 -5.39 -1.69
CA ARG A 78 1.71 -4.95 -0.99
C ARG A 78 1.10 -6.06 -0.14
N SER A 79 1.08 -7.28 -0.63
CA SER A 79 0.52 -8.44 0.06
C SER A 79 1.29 -8.80 1.34
N GLY A 80 2.53 -8.36 1.46
CA GLY A 80 3.37 -8.61 2.63
C GLY A 80 3.02 -7.76 3.85
N TYR A 81 2.42 -6.59 3.64
CA TYR A 81 2.20 -5.62 4.73
C TYR A 81 1.33 -6.17 5.87
N VAL A 82 0.18 -6.73 5.55
CA VAL A 82 -0.78 -7.21 6.56
C VAL A 82 -0.18 -8.32 7.42
N PRO A 83 0.41 -9.38 6.86
CA PRO A 83 1.02 -10.41 7.69
C PRO A 83 2.23 -9.92 8.49
N LEU A 84 3.01 -8.96 7.98
CA LEU A 84 4.14 -8.38 8.72
C LEU A 84 3.66 -7.55 9.91
N ALA A 85 2.68 -6.67 9.69
CA ALA A 85 2.18 -5.77 10.72
C ALA A 85 1.33 -6.49 11.76
N PHE A 86 0.38 -7.30 11.32
CA PHE A 86 -0.67 -7.84 12.19
C PHE A 86 -0.49 -9.33 12.49
N GLY A 87 0.13 -10.09 11.58
CA GLY A 87 0.40 -11.51 11.80
C GLY A 87 1.62 -11.73 12.69
N SER A 88 2.79 -11.24 12.26
CA SER A 88 4.05 -11.42 12.98
C SER A 88 4.41 -10.25 13.91
N ARG A 89 3.66 -9.17 13.87
CA ARG A 89 3.88 -7.94 14.65
C ARG A 89 5.27 -7.32 14.43
N ARG A 90 5.82 -7.52 13.26
CA ARG A 90 7.10 -6.92 12.85
C ARG A 90 6.86 -5.53 12.26
N LEU A 91 6.58 -4.55 13.11
CA LEU A 91 6.13 -3.22 12.70
C LEU A 91 7.17 -2.48 11.85
N TRP A 92 8.45 -2.61 12.19
CA TRP A 92 9.52 -2.00 11.39
C TRP A 92 9.69 -2.70 10.03
N ALA A 93 9.48 -4.02 9.97
CA ALA A 93 9.48 -4.73 8.70
C ALA A 93 8.29 -4.30 7.83
N ALA A 94 7.12 -4.08 8.42
CA ALA A 94 5.95 -3.54 7.72
C ALA A 94 6.20 -2.11 7.21
N THR A 95 6.91 -1.29 7.98
CA THR A 95 7.34 0.05 7.55
C THR A 95 8.27 -0.03 6.35
N ALA A 96 9.25 -0.94 6.39
CA ALA A 96 10.17 -1.16 5.27
C ALA A 96 9.44 -1.67 4.02
N ASP A 97 8.43 -2.53 4.20
CA ASP A 97 7.59 -3.03 3.12
C ASP A 97 6.80 -1.89 2.45
N SER A 98 6.21 -0.99 3.24
CA SER A 98 5.54 0.22 2.72
C SER A 98 6.48 1.12 1.95
N ALA A 99 7.69 1.34 2.47
CA ALA A 99 8.70 2.15 1.80
C ALA A 99 9.14 1.50 0.48
N LEU A 100 9.33 0.18 0.48
CA LEU A 100 9.66 -0.56 -0.73
C LEU A 100 8.55 -0.46 -1.77
N LEU A 101 7.30 -0.57 -1.35
CA LEU A 101 6.16 -0.41 -2.25
C LEU A 101 6.14 1.00 -2.88
N CYS A 102 6.40 2.03 -2.08
CA CYS A 102 6.48 3.40 -2.59
C CYS A 102 7.56 3.54 -3.67
N ILE A 103 8.75 2.96 -3.42
CA ILE A 103 9.87 2.99 -4.38
C ILE A 103 9.50 2.23 -5.66
N VAL A 104 8.93 1.04 -5.54
CA VAL A 104 8.51 0.22 -6.68
C VAL A 104 7.47 0.96 -7.51
N MET A 105 6.49 1.59 -6.87
CA MET A 105 5.45 2.36 -7.57
C MET A 105 6.01 3.61 -8.23
N ALA A 106 6.95 4.31 -7.60
CA ALA A 106 7.61 5.45 -8.20
C ALA A 106 8.41 5.05 -9.45
N HIS A 107 9.10 3.93 -9.39
CA HIS A 107 9.82 3.37 -10.54
C HIS A 107 8.85 2.97 -11.65
N CYS A 108 7.76 2.30 -11.29
CA CYS A 108 6.70 1.91 -12.23
C CYS A 108 6.13 3.15 -12.95
N ALA A 109 5.84 4.21 -12.21
CA ALA A 109 5.35 5.47 -12.79
C ALA A 109 6.38 6.12 -13.72
N SER A 110 7.66 6.05 -13.38
CA SER A 110 8.73 6.61 -14.23
C SER A 110 8.85 5.86 -15.56
N LEU A 111 8.66 4.56 -15.55
CA LEU A 111 8.59 3.74 -16.76
C LEU A 111 7.32 4.03 -17.57
N ALA A 112 6.18 4.09 -16.89
CA ALA A 112 4.88 4.36 -17.52
C ALA A 112 4.86 5.72 -18.23
N ARG A 113 5.50 6.73 -17.62
CA ARG A 113 5.57 8.08 -18.21
C ARG A 113 6.25 8.12 -19.58
N ARG A 114 7.14 7.17 -19.82
CA ARG A 114 7.82 7.05 -21.13
C ARG A 114 6.92 6.47 -22.23
N VAL A 115 5.82 5.86 -21.82
CA VAL A 115 4.87 5.21 -22.73
C VAL A 115 3.58 6.02 -22.84
N ASP A 116 3.01 6.42 -21.71
CA ASP A 116 1.73 7.12 -21.61
C ASP A 116 1.71 7.97 -20.33
N GLN A 117 1.57 9.28 -20.48
CA GLN A 117 1.53 10.21 -19.35
C GLN A 117 0.28 10.02 -18.47
N ALA A 118 -0.85 9.63 -19.05
CA ALA A 118 -2.06 9.35 -18.30
C ALA A 118 -1.86 8.14 -17.39
N ALA A 119 -1.16 7.11 -17.88
CA ALA A 119 -0.81 5.93 -17.09
C ALA A 119 0.06 6.30 -15.89
N ALA A 120 1.04 7.16 -16.07
CA ALA A 120 1.89 7.66 -15.01
C ALA A 120 1.09 8.47 -13.98
N ALA A 121 0.20 9.33 -14.43
CA ALA A 121 -0.66 10.16 -13.58
C ALA A 121 -1.57 9.29 -12.69
N LEU A 122 -2.08 8.18 -13.22
CA LEU A 122 -2.91 7.23 -12.46
C LEU A 122 -2.14 6.49 -11.35
N ALA A 123 -0.82 6.41 -11.44
CA ALA A 123 0.01 5.82 -10.40
C ALA A 123 0.33 6.79 -9.24
N VAL A 124 0.20 8.10 -9.46
CA VAL A 124 0.53 9.13 -8.46
C VAL A 124 -0.27 9.00 -7.16
N PRO A 125 -1.60 8.74 -7.17
CA PRO A 125 -2.35 8.58 -5.93
C PRO A 125 -1.80 7.45 -5.04
N GLU A 126 -1.39 6.34 -5.62
CA GLU A 126 -0.82 5.23 -4.86
C GLU A 126 0.56 5.58 -4.29
N ILE A 127 1.39 6.28 -5.05
CA ILE A 127 2.69 6.76 -4.57
C ILE A 127 2.50 7.67 -3.36
N ALA A 128 1.59 8.63 -3.45
CA ALA A 128 1.28 9.55 -2.36
C ALA A 128 0.74 8.79 -1.13
N TRP A 129 -0.15 7.86 -1.34
CA TRP A 129 -0.72 7.06 -0.26
C TRP A 129 0.32 6.16 0.41
N THR A 130 1.19 5.50 -0.36
CA THR A 130 2.23 4.62 0.20
C THR A 130 3.33 5.42 0.90
N ALA A 131 3.64 6.63 0.44
CA ALA A 131 4.53 7.54 1.16
C ALA A 131 3.91 7.91 2.52
N PHE A 132 2.64 8.28 2.55
CA PHE A 132 1.90 8.54 3.78
C PHE A 132 1.85 7.30 4.68
N ALA A 133 1.55 6.12 4.11
CA ALA A 133 1.49 4.87 4.85
C ALA A 133 2.84 4.50 5.47
N THR A 134 3.95 4.83 4.81
CA THR A 134 5.30 4.62 5.35
C THR A 134 5.51 5.48 6.60
N VAL A 135 5.15 6.76 6.55
CA VAL A 135 5.24 7.67 7.70
C VAL A 135 4.33 7.18 8.83
N LEU A 136 3.11 6.81 8.50
CA LEU A 136 2.14 6.30 9.48
C LEU A 136 2.65 5.01 10.13
N SER A 137 3.16 4.07 9.34
CA SER A 137 3.68 2.80 9.84
C SER A 137 4.89 3.01 10.75
N ALA A 138 5.79 3.92 10.38
CA ALA A 138 6.94 4.27 11.21
C ALA A 138 6.49 4.88 12.54
N ALA A 139 5.49 5.76 12.52
CA ALA A 139 4.95 6.37 13.73
C ALA A 139 4.30 5.33 14.65
N VAL A 140 3.55 4.39 14.08
CA VAL A 140 2.96 3.26 14.82
C VAL A 140 4.06 2.38 15.42
N ALA A 141 5.09 2.04 14.63
CA ALA A 141 6.21 1.22 15.09
C ALA A 141 6.93 1.90 16.27
N ARG A 142 7.16 3.20 16.21
CA ARG A 142 7.80 3.97 17.29
C ARG A 142 6.98 3.97 18.57
N LYS A 143 5.65 4.05 18.47
CA LYS A 143 4.77 4.06 19.64
C LYS A 143 4.61 2.68 20.28
N ASN A 144 4.80 1.61 19.53
CA ASN A 144 4.54 0.23 19.97
C ASN A 144 5.81 -0.63 20.09
N SER A 145 6.96 0.01 19.99
CA SER A 145 8.27 -0.67 20.15
C SER A 145 8.85 -0.45 21.53
#